data_b34dbf12d571db6b5b6ad14efb15cc05
#
_entry.id   b34dbf12d571db6b5b6ad14efb15cc05
#
_cell.length_a   1.000
_cell.length_b   1.000
_cell.length_c   1.000
_cell.angle_alpha   90.00
_cell.angle_beta   90.00
_cell.angle_gamma   90.00
#
_symmetry.space_group_name_H-M   'P 1'
#
loop_
_entity.id
_entity.type
_entity.pdbx_description
1 polymer ?
#
loop_
_entity_poly.entity_id
_entity_poly.type
_entity_poly.pdbx_seq_one_letter_code
_entity_poly.pdbx_strand_id
1 'polypeptide(L)'
;MKKQYAVFGLGSFGESVAIALQGLGCEVIVVDDDMERIEDISNSVSYAMKADFGDPDVVRSLGTKNLDGVVVAVADNMEASIMATLVCKEIGVPYVISKAKNDLHATVLKKIGADAIIFP
;
A
#
# COMPACT_ATOMS: atom_id res chain seq x y z
N MET A 1 -22.02 -0.08 -0.65
CA MET A 1 -20.91 0.39 0.22
C MET A 1 -19.68 0.70 -0.62
N LYS A 2 -18.96 1.72 -0.26
CA LYS A 2 -17.71 2.04 -0.95
C LYS A 2 -16.62 1.04 -0.58
N LYS A 3 -15.84 0.64 -1.57
CA LYS A 3 -14.62 -0.13 -1.33
C LYS A 3 -13.57 0.75 -0.67
N GLN A 4 -12.77 0.16 0.21
CA GLN A 4 -11.69 0.85 0.93
C GLN A 4 -10.36 0.23 0.58
N TYR A 5 -9.42 1.06 0.12
CA TYR A 5 -8.09 0.62 -0.25
C TYR A 5 -7.03 1.46 0.45
N ALA A 6 -5.90 0.87 0.74
CA ALA A 6 -4.72 1.60 1.18
C ALA A 6 -3.64 1.52 0.11
N VAL A 7 -2.87 2.58 -0.04
CA VAL A 7 -1.71 2.63 -0.93
C VAL A 7 -0.51 3.02 -0.09
N PHE A 8 0.49 2.16 -0.07
CA PHE A 8 1.74 2.37 0.66
C PHE A 8 2.82 2.78 -0.32
N GLY A 9 3.34 3.98 -0.15
CA GLY A 9 4.36 4.55 -1.02
C GLY A 9 3.76 5.42 -2.12
N LEU A 10 4.17 6.69 -2.14
CA LEU A 10 3.65 7.71 -3.05
C LEU A 10 4.67 8.15 -4.10
N GLY A 11 5.43 7.20 -4.66
CA GLY A 11 6.14 7.44 -5.90
C GLY A 11 5.13 7.59 -7.05
N SER A 12 5.61 7.71 -8.28
CA SER A 12 4.73 7.94 -9.45
C SER A 12 3.62 6.90 -9.55
N PHE A 13 3.97 5.62 -9.35
CA PHE A 13 2.99 4.55 -9.45
C PHE A 13 1.94 4.63 -8.34
N GLY A 14 2.38 4.74 -7.07
CA GLY A 14 1.46 4.80 -5.94
C GLY A 14 0.52 5.99 -6.00
N GLU A 15 1.04 7.16 -6.36
CA GLU A 15 0.23 8.35 -6.53
C GLU A 15 -0.83 8.17 -7.61
N SER A 16 -0.44 7.64 -8.77
CA SER A 16 -1.37 7.41 -9.87
C SER A 16 -2.47 6.42 -9.49
N VAL A 17 -2.11 5.34 -8.80
CA VAL A 17 -3.09 4.34 -8.34
C VAL A 17 -4.05 4.95 -7.33
N ALA A 18 -3.54 5.71 -6.37
CA ALA A 18 -4.37 6.32 -5.34
C ALA A 18 -5.39 7.28 -5.94
N ILE A 19 -4.96 8.14 -6.86
CA ILE A 19 -5.84 9.10 -7.53
C ILE A 19 -6.89 8.37 -8.39
N ALA A 20 -6.48 7.33 -9.11
CA ALA A 20 -7.40 6.55 -9.94
C ALA A 20 -8.48 5.86 -9.11
N LEU A 21 -8.09 5.23 -8.00
CA LEU A 21 -9.05 4.57 -7.11
C LEU A 21 -10.03 5.56 -6.49
N GLN A 22 -9.54 6.71 -6.06
CA GLN A 22 -10.41 7.75 -5.51
C GLN A 22 -11.39 8.25 -6.57
N GLY A 23 -10.93 8.41 -7.81
CA GLY A 23 -11.77 8.82 -8.93
C GLY A 23 -12.84 7.80 -9.29
N LEU A 24 -12.62 6.52 -8.99
CA LEU A 24 -13.61 5.46 -9.20
C LEU A 24 -14.63 5.35 -8.07
N GLY A 25 -14.57 6.25 -7.08
CA GLY A 25 -15.51 6.26 -5.97
C GLY A 25 -15.09 5.43 -4.77
N CYS A 26 -13.87 4.89 -4.76
CA CYS A 26 -13.34 4.17 -3.60
C CYS A 26 -12.87 5.14 -2.52
N GLU A 27 -12.85 4.70 -1.28
CA GLU A 27 -12.17 5.42 -0.22
C GLU A 27 -10.71 4.97 -0.20
N VAL A 28 -9.79 5.93 -0.28
CA VAL A 28 -8.36 5.63 -0.37
C VAL A 28 -7.62 6.24 0.81
N ILE A 29 -6.84 5.40 1.48
CA ILE A 29 -5.92 5.79 2.54
C ILE A 29 -4.51 5.68 1.96
N VAL A 30 -3.75 6.76 1.98
CA VAL A 30 -2.35 6.71 1.53
C VAL A 30 -1.42 6.81 2.73
N VAL A 31 -0.31 6.09 2.68
CA VAL A 31 0.71 6.09 3.72
C VAL A 31 2.08 6.28 3.07
N ASP A 32 2.81 7.26 3.53
CA ASP A 32 4.19 7.53 3.10
C ASP A 32 4.92 8.23 4.25
N ASP A 33 6.22 8.08 4.34
CA ASP A 33 7.02 8.73 5.37
C ASP A 33 7.49 10.14 5.00
N ASP A 34 7.23 10.56 3.77
CA ASP A 34 7.60 11.88 3.26
C ASP A 34 6.41 12.84 3.38
N MET A 35 6.52 13.80 4.28
CA MET A 35 5.44 14.76 4.55
C MET A 35 5.07 15.58 3.31
N GLU A 36 6.04 15.91 2.47
CA GLU A 36 5.78 16.68 1.25
C GLU A 36 4.86 15.90 0.30
N ARG A 37 5.11 14.62 0.12
CA ARG A 37 4.25 13.75 -0.71
C ARG A 37 2.86 13.63 -0.12
N ILE A 38 2.76 13.52 1.20
CA ILE A 38 1.47 13.46 1.90
C ILE A 38 0.68 14.76 1.70
N GLU A 39 1.32 15.91 1.86
CA GLU A 39 0.67 17.20 1.67
C GLU A 39 0.19 17.38 0.23
N ASP A 40 1.00 16.96 -0.74
CA ASP A 40 0.66 17.12 -2.16
C ASP A 40 -0.58 16.32 -2.56
N ILE A 41 -0.82 15.17 -1.95
CA ILE A 41 -1.94 14.29 -2.31
C ILE A 41 -3.15 14.41 -1.37
N SER A 42 -2.99 15.07 -0.24
CA SER A 42 -4.00 15.03 0.84
C SER A 42 -5.40 15.47 0.41
N ASN A 43 -5.49 16.40 -0.54
CA ASN A 43 -6.79 16.88 -1.04
C ASN A 43 -7.39 15.99 -2.14
N SER A 44 -6.66 14.98 -2.60
CA SER A 44 -7.06 14.12 -3.71
C SER A 44 -7.48 12.72 -3.26
N VAL A 45 -7.39 12.42 -1.97
CA VAL A 45 -7.72 11.11 -1.41
C VAL A 45 -8.53 11.29 -0.13
N SER A 46 -9.11 10.20 0.36
CA SER A 46 -9.96 10.23 1.56
C SER A 46 -9.15 10.49 2.82
N TYR A 47 -7.96 9.91 2.92
CA TYR A 47 -7.11 10.06 4.09
C TYR A 47 -5.64 9.90 3.70
N ALA A 48 -4.79 10.78 4.19
CA ALA A 48 -3.35 10.73 3.94
C ALA A 48 -2.60 10.74 5.28
N MET A 49 -1.74 9.75 5.47
CA MET A 49 -1.05 9.55 6.75
C MET A 49 0.46 9.47 6.55
N LYS A 50 1.20 10.35 7.25
CA LYS A 50 2.64 10.23 7.33
C LYS A 50 2.99 9.16 8.35
N ALA A 51 3.54 8.04 7.91
CA ALA A 51 3.97 6.96 8.77
C ALA A 51 4.93 6.03 8.04
N ASP A 52 5.62 5.20 8.79
CA ASP A 52 6.51 4.16 8.26
C ASP A 52 5.72 2.86 8.09
N PHE A 53 5.33 2.53 6.86
CA PHE A 53 4.61 1.28 6.60
C PHE A 53 5.50 0.04 6.68
N GLY A 54 6.82 0.21 6.83
CA GLY A 54 7.72 -0.89 7.17
C GLY A 54 7.67 -1.26 8.66
N ASP A 55 7.01 -0.45 9.49
CA ASP A 55 6.77 -0.76 10.90
C ASP A 55 5.51 -1.64 11.01
N PRO A 56 5.64 -2.89 11.50
CA PRO A 56 4.48 -3.77 11.63
C PRO A 56 3.33 -3.18 12.44
N ASP A 57 3.63 -2.40 13.47
CA ASP A 57 2.60 -1.82 14.32
C ASP A 57 1.77 -0.78 13.57
N VAL A 58 2.39 -0.02 12.68
CA VAL A 58 1.68 0.93 11.81
C VAL A 58 0.69 0.17 10.92
N VAL A 59 1.14 -0.88 10.27
CA VAL A 59 0.28 -1.67 9.38
C VAL A 59 -0.83 -2.36 10.15
N ARG A 60 -0.54 -2.94 11.31
CA ARG A 60 -1.56 -3.57 12.16
C ARG A 60 -2.64 -2.59 12.58
N SER A 61 -2.29 -1.34 12.83
CA SER A 61 -3.26 -0.32 13.22
C SER A 61 -4.31 -0.05 12.13
N LEU A 62 -3.98 -0.33 10.87
CA LEU A 62 -4.90 -0.18 9.75
C LEU A 62 -5.89 -1.34 9.64
N GLY A 63 -5.68 -2.44 10.37
CA GLY A 63 -6.59 -3.58 10.39
C GLY A 63 -8.00 -3.21 10.86
N THR A 64 -8.13 -2.14 11.64
CA THR A 64 -9.43 -1.64 12.10
C THR A 64 -10.20 -0.88 11.01
N LYS A 65 -9.56 -0.59 9.87
CA LYS A 65 -10.16 0.20 8.80
C LYS A 65 -10.98 -0.64 7.81
N ASN A 66 -11.00 -1.96 7.99
CA ASN A 66 -11.77 -2.87 7.13
C ASN A 66 -11.42 -2.72 5.64
N LEU A 67 -10.15 -2.82 5.34
CA LEU A 67 -9.64 -2.63 3.98
C LEU A 67 -10.03 -3.79 3.06
N ASP A 68 -10.49 -3.48 1.86
CA ASP A 68 -10.76 -4.47 0.81
C ASP A 68 -9.48 -4.88 0.09
N GLY A 69 -8.50 -4.00 0.04
CA GLY A 69 -7.22 -4.30 -0.57
C GLY A 69 -6.14 -3.29 -0.20
N VAL A 70 -4.91 -3.68 -0.43
CA VAL A 70 -3.73 -2.82 -0.22
C VAL A 70 -2.82 -2.91 -1.43
N VAL A 71 -2.32 -1.78 -1.88
CA VAL A 71 -1.28 -1.71 -2.90
C VAL A 71 0.01 -1.29 -2.22
N VAL A 72 0.99 -2.18 -2.21
CA VAL A 72 2.33 -1.89 -1.69
C VAL A 72 3.16 -1.41 -2.86
N ALA A 73 3.25 -0.09 -3.01
CA ALA A 73 3.76 0.56 -4.22
C ALA A 73 5.23 0.96 -4.12
N VAL A 74 5.94 0.45 -3.13
CA VAL A 74 7.38 0.67 -2.96
C VAL A 74 8.14 -0.59 -3.38
N ALA A 75 9.22 -0.42 -4.14
CA ALA A 75 10.06 -1.54 -4.56
C ALA A 75 11.53 -1.36 -4.20
N ASP A 76 12.00 -0.13 -4.11
CA ASP A 76 13.39 0.18 -3.80
C ASP A 76 13.76 -0.02 -2.32
N ASN A 77 12.78 -0.11 -1.43
CA ASN A 77 12.99 -0.54 -0.06
C ASN A 77 12.37 -1.94 0.12
N MET A 78 13.16 -2.97 -0.17
CA MET A 78 12.68 -4.36 -0.17
C MET A 78 12.21 -4.80 1.21
N GLU A 79 12.92 -4.40 2.26
CA GLU A 79 12.54 -4.77 3.63
C GLU A 79 11.15 -4.23 3.99
N ALA A 80 10.90 -2.95 3.72
CA ALA A 80 9.60 -2.34 3.99
C ALA A 80 8.49 -2.97 3.15
N SER A 81 8.78 -3.24 1.87
CA SER A 81 7.85 -3.91 0.95
C SER A 81 7.44 -5.29 1.45
N ILE A 82 8.41 -6.09 1.85
CA ILE A 82 8.18 -7.45 2.34
C ILE A 82 7.40 -7.41 3.66
N MET A 83 7.82 -6.56 4.59
CA MET A 83 7.16 -6.44 5.89
C MET A 83 5.71 -5.98 5.75
N ALA A 84 5.46 -4.96 4.93
CA ALA A 84 4.12 -4.45 4.71
C ALA A 84 3.21 -5.53 4.09
N THR A 85 3.70 -6.24 3.09
CA THR A 85 2.95 -7.32 2.45
C THR A 85 2.62 -8.44 3.45
N LEU A 86 3.61 -8.88 4.21
CA LEU A 86 3.44 -9.94 5.21
C LEU A 86 2.38 -9.56 6.24
N VAL A 87 2.50 -8.38 6.83
CA VAL A 87 1.60 -7.95 7.89
C VAL A 87 0.18 -7.72 7.35
N CYS A 88 0.04 -7.16 6.15
CA CYS A 88 -1.28 -7.02 5.52
C CYS A 88 -1.99 -8.37 5.40
N LYS A 89 -1.27 -9.41 4.99
CA LYS A 89 -1.87 -10.74 4.89
C LYS A 89 -2.19 -11.32 6.27
N GLU A 90 -1.33 -11.07 7.25
CA GLU A 90 -1.58 -11.54 8.63
C GLU A 90 -2.83 -10.91 9.25
N ILE A 91 -3.09 -9.64 9.00
CA ILE A 91 -4.27 -8.96 9.53
C ILE A 91 -5.54 -9.21 8.71
N GLY A 92 -5.44 -10.04 7.66
CA GLY A 92 -6.61 -10.49 6.91
C GLY A 92 -7.04 -9.60 5.76
N VAL A 93 -6.17 -8.72 5.24
CA VAL A 93 -6.51 -7.96 4.03
C VAL A 93 -6.74 -8.96 2.88
N PRO A 94 -7.94 -8.95 2.26
CA PRO A 94 -8.27 -10.00 1.28
C PRO A 94 -7.47 -9.93 -0.01
N TYR A 95 -6.99 -8.76 -0.42
CA TYR A 95 -6.26 -8.61 -1.67
C TYR A 95 -5.08 -7.67 -1.50
N VAL A 96 -3.87 -8.17 -1.73
CA VAL A 96 -2.63 -7.39 -1.62
C VAL A 96 -1.87 -7.47 -2.93
N ILE A 97 -1.67 -6.30 -3.56
CA ILE A 97 -0.84 -6.15 -4.76
C ILE A 97 0.46 -5.51 -4.33
N SER A 98 1.59 -6.10 -4.69
CA SER A 98 2.90 -5.57 -4.34
C SER A 98 3.76 -5.34 -5.57
N LYS A 99 4.42 -4.20 -5.62
CA LYS A 99 5.37 -3.86 -6.67
C LYS A 99 6.70 -4.54 -6.38
N ALA A 100 7.26 -5.23 -7.36
CA ALA A 100 8.53 -5.93 -7.22
C ALA A 100 9.64 -5.20 -7.97
N LYS A 101 10.82 -5.19 -7.37
CA LYS A 101 12.01 -4.59 -7.96
C LYS A 101 12.64 -5.51 -9.02
N ASN A 102 12.58 -6.83 -8.79
CA ASN A 102 13.16 -7.84 -9.65
C ASN A 102 12.51 -9.20 -9.39
N ASP A 103 12.96 -10.24 -10.10
CA ASP A 103 12.38 -11.58 -9.99
C ASP A 103 12.52 -12.19 -8.60
N LEU A 104 13.66 -11.98 -7.94
CA LEU A 104 13.86 -12.50 -6.59
C LEU A 104 12.89 -11.85 -5.61
N HIS A 105 12.75 -10.54 -5.67
CA HIS A 105 11.79 -9.79 -4.85
C HIS A 105 10.37 -10.31 -5.09
N ALA A 106 9.99 -10.49 -6.36
CA ALA A 106 8.66 -11.03 -6.71
C ALA A 106 8.43 -12.41 -6.12
N THR A 107 9.45 -13.28 -6.17
CA THR A 107 9.35 -14.63 -5.60
C THR A 107 9.08 -14.59 -4.09
N VAL A 108 9.80 -13.74 -3.37
CA VAL A 108 9.60 -13.58 -1.93
C VAL A 108 8.18 -13.05 -1.64
N LEU A 109 7.75 -12.02 -2.35
CA LEU A 109 6.42 -11.44 -2.15
C LEU A 109 5.30 -12.45 -2.38
N LYS A 110 5.42 -13.28 -3.42
CA LYS A 110 4.45 -14.34 -3.67
C LYS A 110 4.41 -15.37 -2.55
N LYS A 111 5.58 -15.77 -2.06
CA LYS A 111 5.66 -16.77 -1.00
C LYS A 111 5.07 -16.30 0.31
N ILE A 112 5.15 -15.02 0.60
CA ILE A 112 4.56 -14.48 1.84
C ILE A 112 3.09 -14.07 1.68
N GLY A 113 2.52 -14.27 0.50
CA GLY A 113 1.08 -14.18 0.31
C GLY A 113 0.56 -13.05 -0.56
N ALA A 114 1.42 -12.28 -1.24
CA ALA A 114 0.93 -11.29 -2.18
C ALA A 114 0.03 -11.93 -3.24
N ASP A 115 -1.13 -11.34 -3.45
CA ASP A 115 -2.11 -11.89 -4.39
C ASP A 115 -1.77 -11.55 -5.84
N ALA A 116 -1.07 -10.45 -6.05
CA ALA A 116 -0.60 -10.04 -7.37
C ALA A 116 0.72 -9.29 -7.25
N ILE A 117 1.52 -9.37 -8.29
CA ILE A 117 2.81 -8.70 -8.38
C ILE A 117 2.80 -7.77 -9.59
N ILE A 118 3.34 -6.56 -9.41
CA ILE A 118 3.50 -5.61 -10.49
C ILE A 118 4.98 -5.28 -10.63
N PHE A 119 5.48 -5.28 -11.86
CA PHE A 119 6.83 -4.80 -12.17
C PHE A 119 6.75 -3.37 -12.72
N PRO A 120 7.80 -2.55 -12.49
CA PRO A 120 7.85 -1.19 -13.03
C PRO A 120 7.91 -1.17 -14.56
#